data_38ec6fa37444b39b63e8fa3d8484b904
#
_entry.id   38ec6fa37444b39b63e8fa3d8484b904
#
_cell.length_a   1.000
_cell.length_b   1.000
_cell.length_c   1.000
_cell.angle_alpha   90.00
_cell.angle_beta   90.00
_cell.angle_gamma   90.00
#
_symmetry.space_group_name_H-M   'P 1'
#
loop_
_entity.id
_entity.type
_entity.pdbx_description
1 polymer ?
#
loop_
_entity_poly.entity_id
_entity_poly.type
_entity_poly.pdbx_seq_one_letter_code
_entity_poly.pdbx_strand_id
1 'polypeptide(L)'
;MKKIYRFLFAGVLALCATGCSSSLLDIENPNEVTNTTFWKSADDAKAGVNACYSFLYKEGTWMRWLSFRYDLSSDEGWSSSPWIELGDWTRFLYNNYDFYEGNKVHWEHFYVGIFRCNQVLANVPAIEMDEVQKNQLLAQASFLRALWYFQINLLWEKGTLVLEPQNADYIPKDASEQEIWDQIEKDLTFAMENLPEAWDAADLGRATKGAAKALLGKAYMQQHKYDRAKEQLQWLIDREGSLYGLLDNREDNFTDLNENNQEGIFEIQFDDQNKGGTGNDASMAFGFQRTQFYAPGGTHGTGWGDGKARRWLVDEFLKERRVDGRNDLRLYNSILYKHFGDDFPDQSKKYYANEDASQWFDEWGQDTEDCYIRKYNTSYYREREEYFGRNNYRIMWYVDDLLSYTVCLIVTVSSS
;
A
#
# COMPACT_ATOMS: atom_id res chain seq x y z
N MET A 1 -1.12 41.61 -70.80
CA MET A 1 -2.01 41.03 -69.75
C MET A 1 -1.48 39.70 -69.10
N LYS A 2 -1.02 38.74 -69.83
CA LYS A 2 -0.53 37.45 -69.27
C LYS A 2 0.68 37.58 -68.31
N LYS A 3 1.53 38.56 -68.39
CA LYS A 3 2.67 38.80 -67.50
C LYS A 3 2.28 39.38 -66.14
N ILE A 4 1.26 40.18 -66.08
CA ILE A 4 0.76 40.87 -64.89
C ILE A 4 0.10 39.83 -63.95
N TYR A 5 -0.67 38.88 -64.51
CA TYR A 5 -1.29 37.81 -63.71
C TYR A 5 -0.27 36.81 -63.11
N ARG A 6 0.87 36.61 -63.78
CA ARG A 6 1.97 35.78 -63.20
C ARG A 6 2.64 36.41 -62.01
N PHE A 7 2.82 37.74 -62.01
CA PHE A 7 3.37 38.45 -60.86
C PHE A 7 2.38 38.62 -59.70
N LEU A 8 1.09 38.78 -59.99
CA LEU A 8 0.05 38.75 -58.97
C LEU A 8 -0.11 37.39 -58.32
N PHE A 9 -0.03 36.31 -59.11
CA PHE A 9 -0.11 34.93 -58.57
C PHE A 9 1.13 34.57 -57.76
N ALA A 10 2.32 35.00 -58.12
CA ALA A 10 3.56 34.79 -57.35
C ALA A 10 3.54 35.60 -56.05
N GLY A 11 2.98 36.82 -56.07
CA GLY A 11 2.84 37.65 -54.87
C GLY A 11 1.85 37.08 -53.84
N VAL A 12 0.74 36.50 -54.31
CA VAL A 12 -0.24 35.83 -53.41
C VAL A 12 0.34 34.52 -52.81
N LEU A 13 1.10 33.74 -53.58
CA LEU A 13 1.77 32.56 -53.07
C LEU A 13 2.86 32.91 -52.02
N ALA A 14 3.58 34.03 -52.18
CA ALA A 14 4.59 34.46 -51.21
C ALA A 14 3.96 34.96 -49.91
N LEU A 15 2.76 35.55 -49.96
CA LEU A 15 2.00 35.96 -48.77
C LEU A 15 1.40 34.77 -47.98
N CYS A 16 1.10 33.67 -48.63
CA CYS A 16 0.64 32.46 -47.96
C CYS A 16 1.76 31.66 -47.26
N ALA A 17 3.03 31.86 -47.65
CA ALA A 17 4.17 31.17 -47.06
C ALA A 17 4.69 31.79 -45.74
N THR A 18 4.25 33.00 -45.36
CA THR A 18 4.66 33.67 -44.12
C THR A 18 3.65 33.54 -42.99
N GLY A 19 2.61 32.72 -43.16
CA GLY A 19 1.44 32.67 -42.27
C GLY A 19 1.36 31.51 -41.29
N CYS A 20 2.41 30.71 -41.12
CA CYS A 20 2.42 29.65 -40.09
C CYS A 20 3.55 29.91 -39.10
N SER A 21 3.38 30.84 -38.18
CA SER A 21 4.12 30.76 -36.93
C SER A 21 3.36 29.75 -36.06
N SER A 22 4.01 28.66 -35.65
CA SER A 22 3.49 27.66 -34.72
C SER A 22 2.91 28.26 -33.43
N SER A 23 3.37 29.46 -33.05
CA SER A 23 2.91 30.18 -31.87
C SER A 23 1.44 30.64 -31.89
N LEU A 24 0.78 30.67 -33.07
CA LEU A 24 -0.66 31.00 -33.16
C LEU A 24 -1.58 29.81 -32.92
N LEU A 25 -1.03 28.59 -32.96
CA LEU A 25 -1.75 27.34 -32.70
C LEU A 25 -1.44 26.79 -31.32
N ASP A 26 -0.36 27.21 -30.68
CA ASP A 26 0.00 26.91 -29.28
C ASP A 26 -0.70 27.90 -28.32
N ILE A 27 -2.02 27.93 -28.37
CA ILE A 27 -2.79 28.61 -27.33
C ILE A 27 -2.84 27.65 -26.14
N GLU A 28 -1.97 27.87 -25.17
CA GLU A 28 -2.11 27.22 -23.86
C GLU A 28 -3.49 27.59 -23.29
N ASN A 29 -4.30 26.58 -22.98
CA ASN A 29 -5.58 26.81 -22.34
C ASN A 29 -5.31 27.42 -20.94
N PRO A 30 -5.65 28.68 -20.66
CA PRO A 30 -5.35 29.33 -19.40
C PRO A 30 -6.10 28.69 -18.20
N ASN A 31 -7.09 27.85 -18.49
CA ASN A 31 -7.88 27.13 -17.51
C ASN A 31 -7.42 25.67 -17.35
N GLU A 32 -6.42 25.19 -18.09
CA GLU A 32 -5.86 23.87 -17.96
C GLU A 32 -4.63 23.92 -17.06
N VAL A 33 -4.66 23.08 -16.00
CA VAL A 33 -3.52 22.92 -15.10
C VAL A 33 -2.48 22.06 -15.81
N THR A 34 -1.45 22.70 -16.37
CA THR A 34 -0.30 22.03 -16.99
C THR A 34 0.85 21.92 -15.99
N ASN A 35 1.83 21.05 -16.26
CA ASN A 35 3.04 20.96 -15.43
C ASN A 35 3.76 22.32 -15.27
N THR A 36 3.70 23.18 -16.27
CA THR A 36 4.33 24.51 -16.25
C THR A 36 3.55 25.55 -15.44
N THR A 37 2.25 25.34 -15.23
CA THR A 37 1.37 26.27 -14.51
C THR A 37 1.06 25.84 -13.08
N PHE A 38 1.29 24.58 -12.71
CA PHE A 38 0.90 24.02 -11.42
C PHE A 38 1.87 24.40 -10.29
N TRP A 39 3.17 24.19 -10.45
CA TRP A 39 4.16 24.26 -9.37
C TRP A 39 4.60 25.72 -9.06
N LYS A 40 3.79 26.47 -8.30
CA LYS A 40 4.04 27.90 -8.02
C LYS A 40 4.08 28.26 -6.54
N SER A 41 3.40 27.52 -5.68
CA SER A 41 3.18 27.86 -4.27
C SER A 41 3.39 26.68 -3.35
N ALA A 42 3.50 26.96 -2.05
CA ALA A 42 3.53 25.92 -1.01
C ALA A 42 2.28 25.03 -1.02
N ASP A 43 1.11 25.59 -1.37
CA ASP A 43 -0.13 24.82 -1.48
C ASP A 43 -0.08 23.86 -2.66
N ASP A 44 0.51 24.27 -3.79
CA ASP A 44 0.73 23.38 -4.93
C ASP A 44 1.70 22.25 -4.58
N ALA A 45 2.77 22.55 -3.86
CA ALA A 45 3.71 21.55 -3.36
C ALA A 45 3.00 20.54 -2.44
N LYS A 46 2.17 21.00 -1.51
CA LYS A 46 1.36 20.15 -0.62
C LYS A 46 0.36 19.29 -1.41
N ALA A 47 -0.31 19.88 -2.40
CA ALA A 47 -1.24 19.16 -3.28
C ALA A 47 -0.51 18.07 -4.10
N GLY A 48 0.69 18.35 -4.60
CA GLY A 48 1.54 17.37 -5.28
C GLY A 48 1.91 16.18 -4.39
N VAL A 49 2.27 16.43 -3.13
CA VAL A 49 2.55 15.37 -2.15
C VAL A 49 1.29 14.57 -1.84
N ASN A 50 0.13 15.21 -1.68
CA ASN A 50 -1.14 14.51 -1.48
C ASN A 50 -1.47 13.59 -2.67
N ALA A 51 -1.13 14.00 -3.90
CA ALA A 51 -1.26 13.15 -5.08
C ALA A 51 -0.33 11.91 -5.03
N CYS A 52 0.82 11.97 -4.35
CA CYS A 52 1.66 10.79 -4.12
C CYS A 52 0.97 9.80 -3.17
N TYR A 53 0.39 10.27 -2.06
CA TYR A 53 -0.35 9.43 -1.13
C TYR A 53 -1.59 8.78 -1.77
N SER A 54 -2.24 9.44 -2.74
CA SER A 54 -3.45 8.92 -3.37
C SER A 54 -3.24 7.58 -4.08
N PHE A 55 -2.00 7.22 -4.42
CA PHE A 55 -1.68 5.92 -5.02
C PHE A 55 -1.65 4.75 -4.03
N LEU A 56 -1.60 5.00 -2.73
CA LEU A 56 -1.79 3.98 -1.70
C LEU A 56 -3.22 3.40 -1.71
N TYR A 57 -4.19 4.14 -2.27
CA TYR A 57 -5.60 3.79 -2.37
C TYR A 57 -5.98 3.18 -3.74
N LYS A 58 -5.04 2.68 -4.52
CA LYS A 58 -5.35 2.03 -5.81
C LYS A 58 -5.53 0.54 -5.62
N GLU A 59 -6.37 -0.07 -6.47
CA GLU A 59 -6.70 -1.49 -6.34
C GLU A 59 -5.48 -2.42 -6.49
N GLY A 60 -4.51 -2.07 -7.32
CA GLY A 60 -3.24 -2.79 -7.43
C GLY A 60 -2.27 -2.56 -6.27
N THR A 61 -2.70 -1.86 -5.23
CA THR A 61 -1.91 -1.59 -4.04
C THR A 61 -2.62 -2.15 -2.80
N TRP A 62 -2.47 -1.50 -1.64
CA TRP A 62 -3.02 -2.01 -0.38
C TRP A 62 -4.54 -1.94 -0.29
N MET A 63 -5.21 -1.16 -1.17
CA MET A 63 -6.67 -1.17 -1.21
C MET A 63 -7.21 -2.60 -1.44
N ARG A 64 -6.60 -3.39 -2.34
CA ARG A 64 -7.14 -4.69 -2.73
C ARG A 64 -6.07 -5.75 -3.03
N TRP A 65 -5.42 -5.70 -4.22
CA TRP A 65 -4.72 -6.84 -4.79
C TRP A 65 -3.38 -7.16 -4.12
N LEU A 66 -2.68 -6.18 -3.57
CA LEU A 66 -1.39 -6.41 -2.94
C LEU A 66 -1.51 -7.28 -1.69
N SER A 67 -2.60 -7.15 -0.93
CA SER A 67 -2.89 -8.03 0.20
C SER A 67 -3.02 -9.48 -0.23
N PHE A 68 -3.76 -9.74 -1.31
CA PHE A 68 -3.88 -11.08 -1.87
C PHE A 68 -2.54 -11.63 -2.31
N ARG A 69 -1.76 -10.79 -2.99
CA ARG A 69 -0.43 -11.19 -3.47
C ARG A 69 0.43 -11.73 -2.34
N TYR A 70 0.47 -11.05 -1.20
CA TYR A 70 1.26 -11.48 -0.06
C TYR A 70 0.64 -12.67 0.69
N ASP A 71 -0.65 -12.60 1.00
CA ASP A 71 -1.30 -13.65 1.77
C ASP A 71 -1.34 -14.99 1.01
N LEU A 72 -1.64 -14.97 -0.28
CA LEU A 72 -1.79 -16.18 -1.08
C LEU A 72 -0.45 -16.76 -1.58
N SER A 73 0.60 -15.93 -1.69
CA SER A 73 1.96 -16.42 -1.99
C SER A 73 2.72 -16.79 -0.73
N SER A 74 2.02 -17.34 0.26
CA SER A 74 2.58 -17.81 1.51
C SER A 74 2.15 -19.25 1.80
N ASP A 75 2.82 -19.89 2.76
CA ASP A 75 2.45 -21.23 3.24
C ASP A 75 1.10 -21.21 3.98
N GLU A 76 0.71 -20.05 4.51
CA GLU A 76 -0.44 -19.87 5.39
C GLU A 76 -1.75 -19.58 4.65
N GLY A 77 -1.66 -19.04 3.43
CA GLY A 77 -2.80 -18.63 2.63
C GLY A 77 -3.13 -19.56 1.47
N TRP A 78 -4.38 -19.52 1.00
CA TRP A 78 -4.81 -20.19 -0.21
C TRP A 78 -6.11 -19.59 -0.75
N SER A 79 -6.47 -19.94 -1.99
CA SER A 79 -7.70 -19.53 -2.62
C SER A 79 -8.35 -20.68 -3.39
N SER A 80 -9.67 -20.80 -3.25
CA SER A 80 -10.54 -21.60 -4.12
C SER A 80 -11.44 -20.73 -5.00
N SER A 81 -11.14 -19.45 -5.10
CA SER A 81 -11.88 -18.50 -5.95
C SER A 81 -11.89 -18.94 -7.42
N PRO A 82 -12.95 -18.66 -8.17
CA PRO A 82 -12.98 -18.84 -9.62
C PRO A 82 -12.00 -17.89 -10.36
N TRP A 83 -11.43 -16.91 -9.70
CA TRP A 83 -10.40 -16.03 -10.23
C TRP A 83 -9.08 -16.79 -10.31
N ILE A 84 -8.66 -17.08 -11.53
CA ILE A 84 -7.51 -17.96 -11.83
C ILE A 84 -6.23 -17.43 -11.17
N GLU A 85 -6.03 -16.12 -11.16
CA GLU A 85 -4.85 -15.45 -10.61
C GLU A 85 -4.65 -15.73 -9.12
N LEU A 86 -5.72 -15.75 -8.34
CA LEU A 86 -5.63 -16.05 -6.92
C LEU A 86 -5.16 -17.50 -6.70
N GLY A 87 -5.66 -18.43 -7.53
CA GLY A 87 -5.19 -19.81 -7.53
C GLY A 87 -3.74 -19.93 -8.01
N ASP A 88 -3.33 -19.13 -8.98
CA ASP A 88 -1.95 -19.12 -9.48
C ASP A 88 -0.97 -18.60 -8.44
N TRP A 89 -1.30 -17.55 -7.70
CA TRP A 89 -0.47 -17.08 -6.58
C TRP A 89 -0.32 -18.14 -5.51
N THR A 90 -1.39 -18.82 -5.14
CA THR A 90 -1.36 -19.93 -4.16
C THR A 90 -0.44 -21.08 -4.58
N ARG A 91 -0.28 -21.32 -5.89
CA ARG A 91 0.56 -22.37 -6.47
C ARG A 91 1.93 -21.89 -6.94
N PHE A 92 2.24 -20.61 -6.73
CA PHE A 92 3.45 -19.96 -7.24
C PHE A 92 3.61 -20.05 -8.77
N LEU A 93 2.49 -19.98 -9.50
CA LEU A 93 2.45 -20.01 -10.95
C LEU A 93 2.33 -18.57 -11.50
N TYR A 94 3.44 -17.99 -11.86
CA TYR A 94 3.51 -16.60 -12.33
C TYR A 94 3.64 -16.46 -13.86
N ASN A 95 2.99 -17.33 -14.60
CA ASN A 95 3.16 -17.44 -16.06
C ASN A 95 2.36 -16.43 -16.86
N ASN A 96 1.35 -15.81 -16.25
CA ASN A 96 0.44 -14.90 -16.92
C ASN A 96 0.55 -13.48 -16.37
N TYR A 97 1.41 -12.68 -16.98
CA TYR A 97 1.64 -11.29 -16.59
C TYR A 97 0.63 -10.31 -17.22
N ASP A 98 -0.16 -10.75 -18.21
CA ASP A 98 -1.12 -9.91 -18.92
C ASP A 98 -2.48 -9.82 -18.23
N PHE A 99 -2.74 -10.64 -17.22
CA PHE A 99 -3.95 -10.50 -16.41
C PHE A 99 -3.91 -9.19 -15.63
N TYR A 100 -5.01 -8.44 -15.74
CA TYR A 100 -5.15 -7.13 -15.11
C TYR A 100 -5.00 -7.21 -13.59
N GLU A 101 -5.68 -8.15 -12.96
CA GLU A 101 -5.69 -8.36 -11.51
C GLU A 101 -4.40 -9.02 -10.99
N GLY A 102 -3.58 -9.51 -11.90
CA GLY A 102 -2.31 -10.13 -11.59
C GLY A 102 -1.16 -9.15 -11.40
N ASN A 103 0.00 -9.54 -11.90
CA ASN A 103 1.22 -8.77 -11.73
C ASN A 103 1.20 -7.41 -12.43
N LYS A 104 0.45 -7.26 -13.52
CA LYS A 104 0.39 -6.04 -14.33
C LYS A 104 -0.12 -4.85 -13.54
N VAL A 105 -1.23 -5.00 -12.82
CA VAL A 105 -1.84 -3.89 -12.07
C VAL A 105 -0.93 -3.38 -10.95
N HIS A 106 -0.16 -4.27 -10.30
CA HIS A 106 0.83 -3.87 -9.31
C HIS A 106 1.93 -3.02 -9.95
N TRP A 107 2.52 -3.52 -11.04
CA TRP A 107 3.58 -2.84 -11.76
C TRP A 107 3.14 -1.43 -12.21
N GLU A 108 1.99 -1.33 -12.88
CA GLU A 108 1.46 -0.06 -13.37
C GLU A 108 1.24 0.94 -12.22
N HIS A 109 0.58 0.53 -11.14
CA HIS A 109 0.28 1.46 -10.04
C HIS A 109 1.54 1.89 -9.27
N PHE A 110 2.52 1.00 -9.09
CA PHE A 110 3.77 1.36 -8.43
C PHE A 110 4.55 2.39 -9.25
N TYR A 111 4.67 2.20 -10.56
CA TYR A 111 5.38 3.16 -11.42
C TYR A 111 4.64 4.49 -11.58
N VAL A 112 3.31 4.51 -11.56
CA VAL A 112 2.56 5.77 -11.50
C VAL A 112 2.76 6.46 -10.15
N GLY A 113 2.82 5.72 -9.04
CA GLY A 113 3.20 6.25 -7.73
C GLY A 113 4.60 6.89 -7.74
N ILE A 114 5.59 6.19 -8.31
CA ILE A 114 6.95 6.71 -8.51
C ILE A 114 6.95 7.97 -9.37
N PHE A 115 6.20 7.98 -10.48
CA PHE A 115 6.08 9.15 -11.33
C PHE A 115 5.56 10.37 -10.56
N ARG A 116 4.54 10.21 -9.71
CA ARG A 116 4.02 11.32 -8.85
C ARG A 116 5.09 11.83 -7.88
N CYS A 117 5.81 10.91 -7.25
CA CYS A 117 6.92 11.30 -6.37
C CYS A 117 8.02 12.06 -7.13
N ASN A 118 8.39 11.62 -8.32
CA ASN A 118 9.37 12.29 -9.16
C ASN A 118 8.94 13.70 -9.57
N GLN A 119 7.63 13.92 -9.83
CA GLN A 119 7.09 15.25 -10.09
C GLN A 119 7.31 16.20 -8.91
N VAL A 120 7.05 15.75 -7.68
CA VAL A 120 7.31 16.53 -6.47
C VAL A 120 8.81 16.82 -6.32
N LEU A 121 9.65 15.79 -6.42
CA LEU A 121 11.10 15.90 -6.21
C LEU A 121 11.79 16.79 -7.25
N ALA A 122 11.26 16.88 -8.47
CA ALA A 122 11.79 17.71 -9.53
C ALA A 122 11.34 19.19 -9.43
N ASN A 123 10.10 19.44 -9.01
CA ASN A 123 9.51 20.78 -9.12
C ASN A 123 9.51 21.55 -7.79
N VAL A 124 9.29 20.91 -6.65
CA VAL A 124 9.19 21.57 -5.33
C VAL A 124 10.48 22.32 -4.93
N PRO A 125 11.71 21.86 -5.26
CA PRO A 125 12.93 22.60 -4.91
C PRO A 125 12.96 24.04 -5.42
N ALA A 126 12.31 24.34 -6.55
CA ALA A 126 12.27 25.69 -7.14
C ALA A 126 11.20 26.61 -6.53
N ILE A 127 10.30 26.08 -5.71
CA ILE A 127 9.23 26.87 -5.10
C ILE A 127 9.79 27.70 -3.93
N GLU A 128 9.50 29.00 -3.91
CA GLU A 128 9.81 29.86 -2.76
C GLU A 128 8.82 29.59 -1.62
N MET A 129 9.31 29.00 -0.53
CA MET A 129 8.53 28.67 0.65
C MET A 129 9.45 28.46 1.87
N ASP A 130 8.88 28.22 3.04
CA ASP A 130 9.65 27.85 4.23
C ASP A 130 10.48 26.58 3.98
N GLU A 131 11.77 26.64 4.30
CA GLU A 131 12.72 25.56 3.98
C GLU A 131 12.46 24.29 4.80
N VAL A 132 11.98 24.39 6.03
CA VAL A 132 11.64 23.21 6.85
C VAL A 132 10.44 22.51 6.22
N GLN A 133 9.40 23.27 5.89
CA GLN A 133 8.22 22.72 5.23
C GLN A 133 8.58 22.11 3.86
N LYS A 134 9.42 22.78 3.06
CA LYS A 134 9.91 22.26 1.77
C LYS A 134 10.57 20.92 1.93
N ASN A 135 11.54 20.82 2.85
CA ASN A 135 12.27 19.60 3.11
C ASN A 135 11.36 18.48 3.63
N GLN A 136 10.37 18.79 4.46
CA GLN A 136 9.36 17.83 4.90
C GLN A 136 8.49 17.30 3.74
N LEU A 137 8.10 18.14 2.78
CA LEU A 137 7.34 17.72 1.60
C LEU A 137 8.19 16.83 0.66
N LEU A 138 9.46 17.22 0.43
CA LEU A 138 10.40 16.41 -0.34
C LEU A 138 10.68 15.06 0.34
N ALA A 139 10.81 15.05 1.66
CA ALA A 139 11.04 13.85 2.46
C ALA A 139 9.86 12.87 2.41
N GLN A 140 8.63 13.37 2.40
CA GLN A 140 7.43 12.53 2.21
C GLN A 140 7.43 11.89 0.81
N ALA A 141 7.74 12.65 -0.24
CA ALA A 141 7.83 12.12 -1.60
C ALA A 141 8.96 11.08 -1.73
N SER A 142 10.12 11.32 -1.11
CA SER A 142 11.23 10.36 -1.06
C SER A 142 10.84 9.08 -0.34
N PHE A 143 10.19 9.17 0.83
CA PHE A 143 9.68 8.01 1.55
C PHE A 143 8.72 7.17 0.70
N LEU A 144 7.75 7.80 0.06
CA LEU A 144 6.77 7.10 -0.79
C LEU A 144 7.43 6.49 -2.02
N ARG A 145 8.42 7.16 -2.65
CA ARG A 145 9.17 6.59 -3.77
C ARG A 145 9.97 5.36 -3.33
N ALA A 146 10.62 5.43 -2.18
CA ALA A 146 11.32 4.30 -1.60
C ALA A 146 10.37 3.13 -1.27
N LEU A 147 9.17 3.41 -0.76
CA LEU A 147 8.15 2.41 -0.49
C LEU A 147 7.73 1.66 -1.77
N TRP A 148 7.56 2.37 -2.90
CA TRP A 148 7.25 1.73 -4.18
C TRP A 148 8.41 0.89 -4.70
N TYR A 149 9.63 1.39 -4.66
CA TYR A 149 10.81 0.61 -5.08
C TYR A 149 11.06 -0.58 -4.18
N PHE A 150 10.77 -0.48 -2.89
CA PHE A 150 10.81 -1.60 -1.97
C PHE A 150 9.85 -2.72 -2.40
N GLN A 151 8.60 -2.37 -2.77
CA GLN A 151 7.64 -3.35 -3.30
C GLN A 151 8.12 -3.98 -4.62
N ILE A 152 8.67 -3.17 -5.54
CA ILE A 152 9.21 -3.66 -6.81
C ILE A 152 10.33 -4.68 -6.58
N ASN A 153 11.26 -4.37 -5.70
CA ASN A 153 12.37 -5.27 -5.39
C ASN A 153 11.92 -6.57 -4.74
N LEU A 154 10.95 -6.50 -3.81
CA LEU A 154 10.38 -7.70 -3.18
C LEU A 154 9.65 -8.62 -4.16
N LEU A 155 8.96 -8.07 -5.16
CA LEU A 155 8.10 -8.86 -6.05
C LEU A 155 8.82 -9.34 -7.32
N TRP A 156 9.85 -8.62 -7.78
CA TRP A 156 10.51 -8.92 -9.08
C TRP A 156 12.04 -8.98 -9.02
N GLU A 157 12.69 -8.60 -7.91
CA GLU A 157 14.15 -8.56 -7.74
C GLU A 157 14.89 -7.68 -8.76
N LYS A 158 14.15 -6.99 -9.61
CA LYS A 158 14.64 -6.04 -10.59
C LYS A 158 13.50 -5.14 -11.07
N GLY A 159 13.86 -4.02 -11.67
CA GLY A 159 12.91 -3.08 -12.22
C GLY A 159 13.59 -2.02 -13.06
N THR A 160 12.86 -0.98 -13.40
CA THR A 160 13.40 0.21 -14.04
C THR A 160 13.59 1.31 -13.01
N LEU A 161 14.80 1.80 -12.87
CA LEU A 161 15.07 2.91 -11.95
C LEU A 161 14.80 4.25 -12.65
N VAL A 162 13.62 4.83 -12.37
CA VAL A 162 13.16 6.10 -12.91
C VAL A 162 13.18 7.15 -11.79
N LEU A 163 14.07 8.12 -11.86
CA LEU A 163 14.31 9.09 -10.80
C LEU A 163 13.85 10.51 -11.14
N GLU A 164 13.46 10.74 -12.37
CA GLU A 164 13.01 12.03 -12.89
C GLU A 164 11.72 11.87 -13.70
N PRO A 165 10.90 12.91 -13.82
CA PRO A 165 9.76 12.88 -14.72
C PRO A 165 10.21 12.58 -16.15
N GLN A 166 9.55 11.63 -16.80
CA GLN A 166 9.89 11.18 -18.14
C GLN A 166 8.85 11.66 -19.15
N ASN A 167 9.27 11.89 -20.38
CA ASN A 167 8.41 12.16 -21.54
C ASN A 167 8.09 10.84 -22.29
N ALA A 168 7.17 10.93 -23.25
CA ALA A 168 6.65 9.77 -23.98
C ALA A 168 7.71 8.97 -24.75
N ASP A 169 8.83 9.60 -25.10
CA ASP A 169 9.92 8.96 -25.86
C ASP A 169 10.95 8.24 -24.98
N TYR A 170 10.75 8.24 -23.65
CA TYR A 170 11.65 7.59 -22.72
C TYR A 170 11.60 6.07 -22.90
N ILE A 171 12.77 5.48 -23.13
CA ILE A 171 12.94 4.03 -23.15
C ILE A 171 13.58 3.61 -21.83
N PRO A 172 12.85 2.91 -20.96
CA PRO A 172 13.36 2.48 -19.68
C PRO A 172 14.51 1.46 -19.85
N LYS A 173 15.44 1.49 -18.90
CA LYS A 173 16.50 0.49 -18.79
C LYS A 173 16.31 -0.27 -17.49
N ASP A 174 16.56 -1.57 -17.54
CA ASP A 174 16.57 -2.41 -16.35
C ASP A 174 17.65 -1.93 -15.39
N ALA A 175 17.32 -1.89 -14.13
CA ALA A 175 18.24 -1.72 -13.02
C ALA A 175 18.37 -3.05 -12.28
N SER A 176 19.55 -3.30 -11.74
CA SER A 176 19.81 -4.42 -10.86
C SER A 176 19.10 -4.22 -9.50
N GLU A 177 18.88 -5.31 -8.81
CA GLU A 177 18.37 -5.32 -7.45
C GLU A 177 19.17 -4.36 -6.54
N GLN A 178 20.52 -4.39 -6.63
CA GLN A 178 21.39 -3.55 -5.80
C GLN A 178 21.22 -2.05 -6.11
N GLU A 179 21.11 -1.66 -7.38
CA GLU A 179 20.87 -0.26 -7.74
C GLU A 179 19.55 0.26 -7.18
N ILE A 180 18.53 -0.59 -7.13
CA ILE A 180 17.24 -0.25 -6.52
C ILE A 180 17.39 -0.13 -5.00
N TRP A 181 18.10 -1.07 -4.33
CA TRP A 181 18.38 -0.95 -2.89
C TRP A 181 19.16 0.31 -2.54
N ASP A 182 20.16 0.67 -3.32
CA ASP A 182 20.96 1.88 -3.10
C ASP A 182 20.09 3.15 -3.19
N GLN A 183 19.14 3.18 -4.11
CA GLN A 183 18.20 4.29 -4.21
C GLN A 183 17.20 4.32 -3.05
N ILE A 184 16.69 3.17 -2.61
CA ILE A 184 15.84 3.07 -1.43
C ILE A 184 16.57 3.60 -0.19
N GLU A 185 17.80 3.18 0.04
CA GLU A 185 18.62 3.65 1.16
C GLU A 185 18.83 5.16 1.11
N LYS A 186 19.10 5.72 -0.07
CA LYS A 186 19.28 7.17 -0.28
C LYS A 186 18.00 7.95 0.04
N ASP A 187 16.87 7.52 -0.50
CA ASP A 187 15.58 8.18 -0.30
C ASP A 187 15.14 8.14 1.16
N LEU A 188 15.31 6.98 1.83
CA LEU A 188 14.94 6.83 3.23
C LEU A 188 15.90 7.55 4.18
N THR A 189 17.18 7.66 3.84
CA THR A 189 18.13 8.48 4.61
C THR A 189 17.70 9.94 4.59
N PHE A 190 17.39 10.50 3.43
CA PHE A 190 16.87 11.85 3.32
C PHE A 190 15.54 12.00 4.06
N ALA A 191 14.65 11.02 3.97
CA ALA A 191 13.36 11.03 4.63
C ALA A 191 13.52 11.07 6.17
N MET A 192 14.32 10.17 6.77
CA MET A 192 14.49 10.13 8.21
C MET A 192 15.18 11.38 8.80
N GLU A 193 15.96 12.11 8.01
CA GLU A 193 16.61 13.34 8.43
C GLU A 193 15.65 14.52 8.46
N ASN A 194 14.64 14.55 7.58
CA ASN A 194 13.78 15.71 7.35
C ASN A 194 12.32 15.52 7.79
N LEU A 195 11.86 14.29 8.05
CA LEU A 195 10.53 14.06 8.58
C LEU A 195 10.47 14.30 10.09
N PRO A 196 9.33 14.81 10.62
CA PRO A 196 9.12 14.96 12.06
C PRO A 196 8.92 13.58 12.72
N GLU A 197 9.10 13.50 14.02
CA GLU A 197 8.80 12.30 14.81
C GLU A 197 7.28 12.03 14.89
N ALA A 198 6.48 13.09 14.91
CA ALA A 198 5.02 13.02 14.87
C ALA A 198 4.46 14.24 14.13
N TRP A 199 3.30 14.08 13.51
CA TRP A 199 2.52 15.15 12.92
C TRP A 199 1.43 15.63 13.87
N ASP A 200 0.94 16.84 13.66
CA ASP A 200 -0.27 17.29 14.32
C ASP A 200 -1.52 16.56 13.78
N ALA A 201 -2.67 16.78 14.42
CA ALA A 201 -3.91 16.10 14.06
C ALA A 201 -4.39 16.38 12.62
N ALA A 202 -4.01 17.51 12.03
CA ALA A 202 -4.41 17.88 10.67
C ALA A 202 -3.65 17.11 9.58
N ASP A 203 -2.44 16.65 9.91
CA ASP A 203 -1.55 15.91 9.00
C ASP A 203 -1.32 14.45 9.48
N LEU A 204 -2.20 13.94 10.35
CA LEU A 204 -2.17 12.56 10.84
C LEU A 204 -2.20 11.56 9.67
N GLY A 205 -1.43 10.47 9.77
CA GLY A 205 -1.31 9.45 8.72
C GLY A 205 -0.20 9.73 7.70
N ARG A 206 0.44 10.92 7.72
CA ARG A 206 1.63 11.17 6.91
C ARG A 206 2.85 10.41 7.43
N ALA A 207 3.78 10.13 6.54
CA ALA A 207 5.04 9.49 6.89
C ALA A 207 5.80 10.27 7.95
N THR A 208 6.31 9.56 8.96
CA THR A 208 7.11 10.10 10.07
C THR A 208 8.56 9.66 9.96
N LYS A 209 9.42 10.25 10.78
CA LYS A 209 10.80 9.78 10.96
C LYS A 209 10.84 8.29 11.33
N GLY A 210 9.93 7.84 12.19
CA GLY A 210 9.85 6.43 12.59
C GLY A 210 9.46 5.52 11.43
N ALA A 211 8.52 5.94 10.58
CA ALA A 211 8.16 5.21 9.38
C ALA A 211 9.35 5.05 8.41
N ALA A 212 10.13 6.13 8.21
CA ALA A 212 11.33 6.07 7.37
C ALA A 212 12.40 5.13 7.95
N LYS A 213 12.61 5.16 9.27
CA LYS A 213 13.55 4.27 9.95
C LYS A 213 13.11 2.80 9.93
N ALA A 214 11.83 2.53 10.16
CA ALA A 214 11.26 1.18 10.08
C ALA A 214 11.45 0.58 8.68
N LEU A 215 11.11 1.33 7.63
CA LEU A 215 11.28 0.87 6.25
C LEU A 215 12.76 0.69 5.87
N LEU A 216 13.65 1.58 6.34
CA LEU A 216 15.10 1.45 6.13
C LEU A 216 15.66 0.23 6.86
N GLY A 217 15.20 -0.04 8.10
CA GLY A 217 15.54 -1.25 8.83
C GLY A 217 15.15 -2.51 8.06
N LYS A 218 13.92 -2.56 7.54
CA LYS A 218 13.44 -3.67 6.69
C LYS A 218 14.25 -3.80 5.41
N ALA A 219 14.61 -2.70 4.75
CA ALA A 219 15.45 -2.71 3.56
C ALA A 219 16.86 -3.27 3.84
N TYR A 220 17.43 -2.96 4.99
CA TYR A 220 18.70 -3.55 5.42
C TYR A 220 18.57 -5.04 5.76
N MET A 221 17.47 -5.46 6.37
CA MET A 221 17.24 -6.89 6.65
C MET A 221 17.16 -7.71 5.36
N GLN A 222 16.46 -7.23 4.34
CA GLN A 222 16.38 -7.89 3.03
C GLN A 222 17.77 -8.06 2.38
N GLN A 223 18.67 -7.14 2.64
CA GLN A 223 20.05 -7.18 2.14
C GLN A 223 21.00 -7.90 3.11
N HIS A 224 20.52 -8.51 4.18
CA HIS A 224 21.33 -9.13 5.25
C HIS A 224 22.34 -8.18 5.92
N LYS A 225 22.07 -6.87 5.88
CA LYS A 225 22.85 -5.81 6.56
C LYS A 225 22.37 -5.63 8.00
N TYR A 226 22.42 -6.70 8.80
CA TYR A 226 21.77 -6.77 10.12
C TYR A 226 22.24 -5.73 11.13
N ASP A 227 23.54 -5.35 11.14
CA ASP A 227 24.02 -4.29 12.02
C ASP A 227 23.41 -2.94 11.69
N ARG A 228 23.28 -2.60 10.41
CA ARG A 228 22.63 -1.37 9.95
C ARG A 228 21.12 -1.39 10.24
N ALA A 229 20.46 -2.54 10.04
CA ALA A 229 19.05 -2.72 10.39
C ALA A 229 18.84 -2.48 11.88
N LYS A 230 19.68 -3.08 12.73
CA LYS A 230 19.61 -2.94 14.18
C LYS A 230 19.68 -1.46 14.62
N GLU A 231 20.55 -0.64 14.04
CA GLU A 231 20.65 0.79 14.37
C GLU A 231 19.35 1.55 14.09
N GLN A 232 18.68 1.25 12.98
CA GLN A 232 17.43 1.92 12.65
C GLN A 232 16.29 1.48 13.56
N LEU A 233 16.17 0.17 13.78
CA LEU A 233 15.14 -0.41 14.63
C LEU A 233 15.32 -0.06 16.11
N GLN A 234 16.56 0.02 16.60
CA GLN A 234 16.85 0.47 17.97
C GLN A 234 16.24 1.83 18.27
N TRP A 235 16.27 2.75 17.30
CA TRP A 235 15.67 4.08 17.48
C TRP A 235 14.17 4.03 17.78
N LEU A 236 13.44 3.07 17.20
CA LEU A 236 12.01 2.85 17.47
C LEU A 236 11.81 2.28 18.88
N ILE A 237 12.64 1.31 19.26
CA ILE A 237 12.59 0.66 20.57
C ILE A 237 12.89 1.64 21.70
N ASP A 238 13.87 2.54 21.50
CA ASP A 238 14.20 3.59 22.47
C ASP A 238 13.03 4.56 22.74
N ARG A 239 11.97 4.48 21.92
CA ARG A 239 10.75 5.31 22.05
C ARG A 239 9.54 4.51 22.52
N GLU A 240 9.74 3.29 23.01
CA GLU A 240 8.69 2.52 23.67
C GLU A 240 8.16 3.30 24.88
N GLY A 241 6.83 3.31 25.04
CA GLY A 241 6.14 4.05 26.09
C GLY A 241 6.04 5.57 25.87
N SER A 242 6.62 6.09 24.77
CA SER A 242 6.50 7.52 24.41
C SER A 242 5.81 7.74 23.06
N LEU A 243 6.37 7.20 21.97
CA LEU A 243 5.79 7.25 20.63
C LEU A 243 5.18 5.92 20.21
N TYR A 244 5.79 4.83 20.62
CA TYR A 244 5.41 3.46 20.22
C TYR A 244 5.16 2.59 21.45
N GLY A 245 4.45 1.48 21.23
CA GLY A 245 4.21 0.48 22.27
C GLY A 245 3.25 -0.58 21.79
N LEU A 246 3.22 -1.72 22.47
CA LEU A 246 2.25 -2.78 22.20
C LEU A 246 0.90 -2.42 22.80
N LEU A 247 -0.18 -2.86 22.17
CA LEU A 247 -1.53 -2.78 22.71
C LEU A 247 -1.83 -3.99 23.60
N ASP A 248 -2.57 -3.75 24.67
CA ASP A 248 -3.05 -4.82 25.56
C ASP A 248 -4.01 -5.76 24.82
N ASN A 249 -4.86 -5.20 23.97
CA ASN A 249 -5.78 -5.96 23.12
C ASN A 249 -5.33 -5.92 21.65
N ARG A 250 -4.78 -7.01 21.17
CA ARG A 250 -4.30 -7.13 19.79
C ARG A 250 -5.39 -6.89 18.73
N GLU A 251 -6.67 -7.18 19.05
CA GLU A 251 -7.79 -6.99 18.11
C GLU A 251 -7.93 -5.53 17.67
N ASP A 252 -7.60 -4.59 18.55
CA ASP A 252 -7.69 -3.15 18.28
C ASP A 252 -6.82 -2.71 17.10
N ASN A 253 -5.81 -3.51 16.75
CA ASN A 253 -5.00 -3.28 15.55
C ASN A 253 -5.73 -3.57 14.23
N PHE A 254 -6.91 -4.21 14.27
CA PHE A 254 -7.63 -4.66 13.08
C PHE A 254 -9.02 -4.04 12.96
N THR A 255 -9.33 -3.05 13.80
CA THR A 255 -10.61 -2.34 13.80
C THR A 255 -10.39 -0.85 13.52
N ASP A 256 -11.45 -0.15 13.11
CA ASP A 256 -11.47 1.32 12.98
C ASP A 256 -11.68 2.04 14.32
N LEU A 257 -11.81 1.30 15.42
CA LEU A 257 -12.07 1.87 16.76
C LEU A 257 -10.82 2.46 17.41
N ASN A 258 -9.64 2.03 17.00
CA ASN A 258 -8.37 2.47 17.59
C ASN A 258 -7.28 2.61 16.52
N GLU A 259 -7.54 3.42 15.51
CA GLU A 259 -6.60 3.71 14.43
C GLU A 259 -5.51 4.70 14.88
N ASN A 260 -4.38 4.70 14.16
CA ASN A 260 -3.23 5.54 14.46
C ASN A 260 -2.78 5.43 15.93
N ASN A 261 -2.91 4.23 16.49
CA ASN A 261 -2.52 3.94 17.87
C ASN A 261 -0.99 3.78 18.00
N GLN A 262 -0.51 3.60 19.24
CA GLN A 262 0.91 3.49 19.53
C GLN A 262 1.64 2.28 18.91
N GLU A 263 0.91 1.25 18.43
CA GLU A 263 1.50 0.10 17.73
C GLU A 263 1.60 0.36 16.21
N GLY A 264 0.82 1.30 15.66
CA GLY A 264 0.90 1.72 14.26
C GLY A 264 2.09 2.63 14.01
N ILE A 265 2.97 2.28 13.04
CA ILE A 265 4.09 3.12 12.61
C ILE A 265 3.74 3.86 11.31
N PHE A 266 3.12 3.17 10.38
CA PHE A 266 2.59 3.78 9.16
C PHE A 266 1.33 3.05 8.70
N GLU A 267 0.22 3.80 8.63
CA GLU A 267 -1.10 3.31 8.27
C GLU A 267 -1.65 4.05 7.06
N ILE A 268 -2.28 3.32 6.15
CA ILE A 268 -3.06 3.93 5.08
C ILE A 268 -4.42 4.31 5.65
N GLN A 269 -4.77 5.58 5.52
CA GLN A 269 -6.00 6.14 6.07
C GLN A 269 -7.16 5.88 5.09
N PHE A 270 -7.97 4.85 5.33
CA PHE A 270 -9.14 4.52 4.52
C PHE A 270 -10.41 5.21 5.03
N ASP A 271 -11.37 5.44 4.11
CA ASP A 271 -12.66 6.06 4.41
C ASP A 271 -13.76 5.40 3.57
N ASP A 272 -14.93 5.15 4.17
CA ASP A 272 -16.10 4.61 3.49
C ASP A 272 -17.11 5.67 3.02
N GLN A 273 -16.81 6.97 3.23
CA GLN A 273 -17.70 8.07 2.86
C GLN A 273 -17.74 8.32 1.34
N ASN A 274 -16.59 8.15 0.67
CA ASN A 274 -16.50 8.28 -0.78
C ASN A 274 -16.67 6.93 -1.46
N LYS A 275 -17.90 6.48 -1.56
CA LYS A 275 -18.31 5.31 -2.34
C LYS A 275 -18.35 5.67 -3.83
N GLY A 276 -17.19 5.95 -4.43
CA GLY A 276 -17.10 6.12 -5.87
C GLY A 276 -17.39 4.83 -6.59
N GLY A 277 -18.39 4.81 -7.48
CA GLY A 277 -18.71 3.74 -8.40
C GLY A 277 -18.82 2.31 -7.85
N THR A 278 -19.70 1.52 -8.38
CA THR A 278 -19.77 0.07 -8.12
C THR A 278 -18.83 -0.69 -9.05
N GLY A 279 -18.07 -1.63 -8.50
CA GLY A 279 -17.18 -2.49 -9.28
C GLY A 279 -15.80 -1.88 -9.53
N ASN A 280 -15.21 -2.16 -10.68
CA ASN A 280 -13.83 -1.79 -11.01
C ASN A 280 -13.59 -0.28 -11.23
N ASP A 281 -14.63 0.55 -11.21
CA ASP A 281 -14.51 2.01 -11.30
C ASP A 281 -14.27 2.63 -9.91
N ALA A 282 -13.31 2.08 -9.19
CA ALA A 282 -12.88 2.56 -7.89
C ALA A 282 -11.89 3.73 -7.96
N SER A 283 -11.84 4.44 -9.10
CA SER A 283 -10.86 5.51 -9.33
C SER A 283 -10.97 6.69 -8.34
N MET A 284 -12.13 6.81 -7.68
CA MET A 284 -12.43 7.88 -6.72
C MET A 284 -12.75 7.34 -5.32
N ALA A 285 -12.66 6.03 -5.09
CA ALA A 285 -12.94 5.43 -3.80
C ALA A 285 -11.69 5.43 -2.91
N PHE A 286 -11.90 5.65 -1.63
CA PHE A 286 -10.85 5.60 -0.60
C PHE A 286 -11.12 4.51 0.43
N GLY A 287 -11.99 3.53 0.12
CA GLY A 287 -12.38 2.45 1.00
C GLY A 287 -11.51 1.21 0.85
N PHE A 288 -11.29 0.54 1.97
CA PHE A 288 -10.54 -0.70 2.03
C PHE A 288 -11.40 -1.87 1.53
N GLN A 289 -10.97 -2.56 0.49
CA GLN A 289 -11.78 -3.58 -0.17
C GLN A 289 -11.52 -5.00 0.36
N ARG A 290 -10.46 -5.23 1.10
CA ARG A 290 -10.03 -6.55 1.59
C ARG A 290 -11.15 -7.32 2.29
N THR A 291 -11.92 -6.67 3.15
CA THR A 291 -12.87 -7.31 4.06
C THR A 291 -13.89 -8.17 3.33
N GLN A 292 -14.48 -7.65 2.27
CA GLN A 292 -15.49 -8.38 1.50
C GLN A 292 -14.92 -9.63 0.79
N PHE A 293 -13.68 -9.57 0.36
CA PHE A 293 -13.04 -10.70 -0.33
C PHE A 293 -12.64 -11.84 0.62
N TYR A 294 -12.37 -11.53 1.87
CA TYR A 294 -11.86 -12.50 2.85
C TYR A 294 -12.93 -13.03 3.82
N ALA A 295 -14.05 -12.33 3.96
CA ALA A 295 -15.16 -12.81 4.77
C ALA A 295 -15.84 -14.03 4.15
N PRO A 296 -16.51 -14.87 4.96
CA PRO A 296 -17.19 -16.07 4.49
C PRO A 296 -18.08 -15.80 3.27
N GLY A 297 -17.91 -16.58 2.21
CA GLY A 297 -18.69 -16.48 0.97
C GLY A 297 -19.95 -17.35 0.97
N GLY A 298 -20.77 -17.31 -0.11
CA GLY A 298 -21.90 -18.18 -0.44
C GLY A 298 -23.29 -17.66 -0.06
N THR A 299 -24.28 -18.56 0.05
CA THR A 299 -25.71 -18.20 0.16
C THR A 299 -26.01 -17.40 1.43
N HIS A 300 -25.44 -17.79 2.56
CA HIS A 300 -25.47 -17.07 3.83
C HIS A 300 -24.17 -16.35 4.14
N GLY A 301 -23.31 -16.23 3.12
CA GLY A 301 -22.02 -15.58 3.25
C GLY A 301 -22.14 -14.10 3.54
N THR A 302 -21.18 -13.61 4.29
CA THR A 302 -21.04 -12.20 4.65
C THR A 302 -20.07 -11.47 3.74
N GLY A 303 -19.37 -12.20 2.88
CA GLY A 303 -18.44 -11.75 1.88
C GLY A 303 -18.32 -12.71 0.70
N TRP A 304 -17.14 -12.81 0.09
CA TRP A 304 -16.91 -13.65 -1.10
C TRP A 304 -16.04 -14.88 -0.85
N GLY A 305 -15.27 -14.91 0.22
CA GLY A 305 -14.46 -16.07 0.61
C GLY A 305 -13.31 -16.39 -0.34
N ASP A 306 -12.80 -15.40 -1.08
CA ASP A 306 -11.76 -15.59 -2.07
C ASP A 306 -10.39 -15.90 -1.45
N GLY A 307 -10.05 -15.25 -0.34
CA GLY A 307 -8.81 -15.50 0.41
C GLY A 307 -9.08 -16.25 1.70
N LYS A 308 -8.38 -17.34 1.92
CA LYS A 308 -8.55 -18.23 3.07
C LYS A 308 -7.21 -18.52 3.73
N ALA A 309 -7.25 -18.84 5.03
CA ALA A 309 -6.11 -19.41 5.75
C ALA A 309 -6.07 -20.93 5.58
N ARG A 310 -4.88 -21.51 5.63
CA ARG A 310 -4.71 -22.96 5.64
C ARG A 310 -5.11 -23.56 6.98
N ARG A 311 -5.77 -24.72 6.97
CA ARG A 311 -6.22 -25.40 8.19
C ARG A 311 -5.06 -25.76 9.14
N TRP A 312 -3.92 -26.16 8.62
CA TRP A 312 -2.77 -26.51 9.44
C TRP A 312 -2.32 -25.36 10.35
N LEU A 313 -2.50 -24.10 9.92
CA LEU A 313 -2.18 -22.93 10.75
C LEU A 313 -3.08 -22.84 11.99
N VAL A 314 -4.37 -23.15 11.84
CA VAL A 314 -5.29 -23.26 12.98
C VAL A 314 -4.83 -24.37 13.93
N ASP A 315 -4.46 -25.53 13.37
CA ASP A 315 -4.01 -26.69 14.16
C ASP A 315 -2.72 -26.38 14.92
N GLU A 316 -1.78 -25.62 14.34
CA GLU A 316 -0.58 -25.14 15.04
C GLU A 316 -0.93 -24.21 16.21
N PHE A 317 -1.79 -23.22 15.98
CA PHE A 317 -2.23 -22.35 17.08
C PHE A 317 -2.93 -23.11 18.21
N LEU A 318 -3.69 -24.17 17.91
CA LEU A 318 -4.40 -24.96 18.90
C LEU A 318 -3.48 -25.86 19.74
N LYS A 319 -2.25 -26.12 19.30
CA LYS A 319 -1.23 -26.81 20.10
C LYS A 319 -0.71 -25.94 21.24
N GLU A 320 -0.67 -24.63 21.04
CA GLU A 320 -0.20 -23.69 22.02
C GLU A 320 -1.33 -23.24 22.95
N ARG A 321 -1.03 -23.21 24.25
CA ARG A 321 -1.98 -22.75 25.26
C ARG A 321 -1.40 -21.59 26.03
N ARG A 322 -2.27 -20.66 26.40
CA ARG A 322 -1.93 -19.59 27.32
C ARG A 322 -1.61 -20.16 28.71
N VAL A 323 -0.96 -19.37 29.55
CA VAL A 323 -0.62 -19.75 30.93
C VAL A 323 -1.87 -20.14 31.74
N ASP A 324 -3.03 -19.57 31.41
CA ASP A 324 -4.32 -19.89 32.03
C ASP A 324 -5.02 -21.13 31.41
N GLY A 325 -4.36 -21.85 30.49
CA GLY A 325 -4.86 -23.07 29.83
C GLY A 325 -5.82 -22.81 28.66
N ARG A 326 -6.19 -21.56 28.39
CA ARG A 326 -7.07 -21.19 27.27
C ARG A 326 -6.32 -21.15 25.95
N ASN A 327 -7.05 -21.11 24.84
CA ASN A 327 -6.49 -20.94 23.48
C ASN A 327 -5.85 -19.56 23.31
N ASP A 328 -4.90 -19.49 22.38
CA ASP A 328 -4.22 -18.24 22.02
C ASP A 328 -5.18 -17.26 21.34
N LEU A 329 -5.27 -16.05 21.86
CA LEU A 329 -6.11 -15.00 21.31
C LEU A 329 -5.65 -14.52 19.91
N ARG A 330 -4.41 -14.82 19.52
CA ARG A 330 -3.95 -14.54 18.15
C ARG A 330 -4.73 -15.37 17.13
N LEU A 331 -5.10 -16.61 17.45
CA LEU A 331 -5.98 -17.43 16.63
C LEU A 331 -7.37 -16.77 16.53
N TYR A 332 -7.96 -16.41 17.68
CA TYR A 332 -9.24 -15.71 17.75
C TYR A 332 -9.27 -14.46 16.85
N ASN A 333 -8.25 -13.64 16.94
CA ASN A 333 -8.19 -12.35 16.21
C ASN A 333 -7.83 -12.51 14.73
N SER A 334 -7.40 -13.69 14.28
CA SER A 334 -6.86 -13.85 12.93
C SER A 334 -7.69 -14.72 12.02
N ILE A 335 -8.33 -15.79 12.55
CA ILE A 335 -8.92 -16.84 11.72
C ILE A 335 -10.28 -17.25 12.28
N LEU A 336 -11.26 -17.36 11.40
CA LEU A 336 -12.59 -17.91 11.65
C LEU A 336 -12.66 -19.32 11.06
N TYR A 337 -13.06 -20.32 11.87
CA TYR A 337 -13.12 -21.72 11.48
C TYR A 337 -14.26 -22.47 12.20
N LYS A 338 -14.60 -23.67 11.77
CA LYS A 338 -15.81 -24.42 12.19
C LYS A 338 -16.02 -24.52 13.71
N HIS A 339 -15.00 -24.74 14.49
CA HIS A 339 -15.09 -24.90 15.96
C HIS A 339 -14.73 -23.63 16.75
N PHE A 340 -14.68 -22.50 16.06
CA PHE A 340 -14.27 -21.24 16.64
C PHE A 340 -15.05 -20.85 17.90
N GLY A 341 -16.38 -21.05 17.92
CA GLY A 341 -17.21 -20.73 19.07
C GLY A 341 -17.00 -21.65 20.28
N ASP A 342 -16.62 -22.90 20.04
CA ASP A 342 -16.32 -23.88 21.10
C ASP A 342 -14.94 -23.63 21.70
N ASP A 343 -13.98 -23.28 20.88
CA ASP A 343 -12.60 -23.00 21.29
C ASP A 343 -12.45 -21.66 22.01
N PHE A 344 -13.37 -20.72 21.80
CA PHE A 344 -13.38 -19.40 22.44
C PHE A 344 -14.73 -19.09 23.11
N PRO A 345 -15.16 -19.87 24.12
CA PRO A 345 -16.48 -19.74 24.73
C PRO A 345 -16.71 -18.41 25.45
N ASP A 346 -15.66 -17.79 25.94
CA ASP A 346 -15.70 -16.50 26.63
C ASP A 346 -15.86 -15.31 25.65
N GLN A 347 -15.62 -15.55 24.37
CA GLN A 347 -15.81 -14.54 23.33
C GLN A 347 -17.19 -14.70 22.72
N SER A 348 -17.78 -13.63 22.24
CA SER A 348 -19.10 -13.67 21.60
C SER A 348 -19.11 -14.72 20.48
N LYS A 349 -20.02 -15.67 20.52
CA LYS A 349 -20.26 -16.61 19.41
C LYS A 349 -20.90 -15.94 18.21
N LYS A 350 -21.24 -14.67 18.34
CA LYS A 350 -22.03 -13.90 17.40
C LYS A 350 -21.13 -13.05 16.51
N TYR A 351 -21.30 -13.22 15.24
CA TYR A 351 -20.71 -12.45 14.17
C TYR A 351 -21.80 -11.89 13.30
N TYR A 352 -21.58 -10.77 12.63
CA TYR A 352 -22.53 -10.21 11.69
C TYR A 352 -24.00 -10.33 12.15
N ALA A 353 -24.58 -9.30 12.71
CA ALA A 353 -25.94 -9.28 13.22
C ALA A 353 -26.29 -10.35 14.30
N ASN A 354 -25.31 -10.84 15.01
CA ASN A 354 -25.49 -11.85 16.05
C ASN A 354 -25.75 -13.28 15.54
N GLU A 355 -25.39 -13.61 14.34
CA GLU A 355 -25.45 -14.97 13.85
C GLU A 355 -24.34 -15.85 14.44
N ASP A 356 -24.60 -17.13 14.59
CA ASP A 356 -23.62 -18.11 15.03
C ASP A 356 -22.70 -18.45 13.85
N ALA A 357 -21.39 -18.29 14.02
CA ALA A 357 -20.41 -18.59 12.98
C ALA A 357 -20.47 -20.05 12.48
N SER A 358 -20.98 -21.00 13.26
CA SER A 358 -21.13 -22.39 12.84
C SER A 358 -22.02 -22.54 11.61
N GLN A 359 -23.00 -21.67 11.42
CA GLN A 359 -23.92 -21.73 10.28
C GLN A 359 -23.21 -21.66 8.94
N TRP A 360 -22.12 -20.90 8.82
CA TRP A 360 -21.37 -20.79 7.57
C TRP A 360 -20.62 -22.06 7.18
N PHE A 361 -20.38 -22.95 8.14
CA PHE A 361 -19.69 -24.20 7.91
C PHE A 361 -20.66 -25.38 7.80
N ASP A 362 -21.85 -25.31 8.41
CA ASP A 362 -22.86 -26.37 8.39
C ASP A 362 -23.66 -26.36 7.08
N GLU A 363 -24.01 -25.18 6.54
CA GLU A 363 -24.73 -25.09 5.27
C GLU A 363 -23.88 -25.48 4.06
N TRP A 364 -22.62 -25.23 4.13
CA TRP A 364 -21.70 -25.52 3.06
C TRP A 364 -21.26 -26.96 3.09
N GLY A 365 -21.53 -27.65 4.19
CA GLY A 365 -21.53 -29.13 4.35
C GLY A 365 -20.29 -29.84 3.85
N GLN A 366 -19.31 -29.11 3.39
CA GLN A 366 -18.44 -29.65 2.38
C GLN A 366 -16.97 -29.54 2.73
N ASP A 367 -16.60 -28.55 3.51
CA ASP A 367 -15.19 -28.43 3.79
C ASP A 367 -14.95 -28.02 5.25
N THR A 368 -14.69 -29.02 6.08
CA THR A 368 -14.22 -28.83 7.46
C THR A 368 -12.87 -28.11 7.51
N GLU A 369 -12.25 -27.86 6.36
CA GLU A 369 -10.96 -27.22 6.22
C GLU A 369 -11.04 -25.73 5.85
N ASP A 370 -12.20 -25.20 5.50
CA ASP A 370 -12.36 -23.78 5.23
C ASP A 370 -12.09 -22.95 6.48
N CYS A 371 -11.11 -22.05 6.37
CA CYS A 371 -10.71 -21.13 7.41
C CYS A 371 -10.62 -19.72 6.83
N TYR A 372 -11.49 -18.83 7.29
CA TYR A 372 -11.57 -17.46 6.77
C TYR A 372 -10.68 -16.52 7.57
N ILE A 373 -10.01 -15.58 6.89
CA ILE A 373 -9.17 -14.59 7.55
C ILE A 373 -10.07 -13.54 8.21
N ARG A 374 -9.93 -13.39 9.53
CA ARG A 374 -10.74 -12.49 10.35
C ARG A 374 -10.15 -11.10 10.49
N LYS A 375 -8.86 -10.93 10.33
CA LYS A 375 -8.18 -9.62 10.43
C LYS A 375 -8.84 -8.58 9.51
N TYR A 376 -9.13 -7.40 10.05
CA TYR A 376 -9.80 -6.28 9.39
C TYR A 376 -11.28 -6.52 9.07
N ASN A 377 -11.87 -7.62 9.53
CA ASN A 377 -13.29 -7.90 9.38
C ASN A 377 -14.12 -6.87 10.17
N THR A 378 -15.27 -6.47 9.62
CA THR A 378 -16.16 -5.44 10.21
C THR A 378 -17.36 -6.00 10.94
N SER A 379 -17.34 -7.28 11.32
CA SER A 379 -18.43 -8.02 11.97
C SER A 379 -18.93 -7.41 13.27
N TYR A 380 -18.14 -6.53 13.91
CA TYR A 380 -18.52 -5.85 15.16
C TYR A 380 -19.53 -4.70 14.96
N TYR A 381 -19.76 -4.25 13.71
CA TYR A 381 -20.76 -3.21 13.41
C TYR A 381 -21.58 -3.44 12.13
N ARG A 382 -21.19 -4.38 11.25
CA ARG A 382 -21.91 -4.69 10.01
C ARG A 382 -22.59 -6.06 10.08
N GLU A 383 -23.70 -6.20 9.35
CA GLU A 383 -24.38 -7.48 9.15
C GLU A 383 -23.68 -8.34 8.08
N ARG A 384 -23.02 -7.68 7.12
CA ARG A 384 -22.21 -8.31 6.08
C ARG A 384 -21.17 -7.31 5.60
N GLU A 385 -20.08 -7.83 5.05
CA GLU A 385 -19.04 -6.97 4.50
C GLU A 385 -19.51 -6.22 3.26
N GLU A 386 -19.01 -5.01 3.12
CA GLU A 386 -19.22 -4.17 1.96
C GLU A 386 -17.91 -4.03 1.18
N TYR A 387 -18.05 -3.62 -0.09
CA TYR A 387 -16.91 -3.43 -1.00
C TYR A 387 -15.91 -2.38 -0.50
N PHE A 388 -16.36 -1.41 0.28
CA PHE A 388 -15.53 -0.35 0.86
C PHE A 388 -15.64 -0.35 2.38
N GLY A 389 -14.53 -0.62 3.04
CA GLY A 389 -14.37 -0.51 4.48
C GLY A 389 -13.61 0.75 4.86
N ARG A 390 -13.78 1.20 6.10
CA ARG A 390 -13.08 2.38 6.63
C ARG A 390 -11.86 2.02 7.48
N ASN A 391 -11.61 0.74 7.72
CA ASN A 391 -10.48 0.30 8.53
C ASN A 391 -9.15 0.65 7.88
N ASN A 392 -8.30 1.36 8.57
CA ASN A 392 -6.93 1.62 8.15
C ASN A 392 -6.14 0.32 7.96
N TYR A 393 -5.25 0.32 6.97
CA TYR A 393 -4.32 -0.79 6.77
C TYR A 393 -2.93 -0.40 7.26
N ARG A 394 -2.41 -1.15 8.23
CA ARG A 394 -1.07 -0.96 8.80
C ARG A 394 -0.03 -1.61 7.92
N ILE A 395 0.80 -0.79 7.27
CA ILE A 395 1.95 -1.28 6.49
C ILE A 395 3.11 -1.64 7.40
N MET A 396 3.31 -0.86 8.47
CA MET A 396 4.39 -1.06 9.44
C MET A 396 3.85 -0.96 10.86
N TRP A 397 4.29 -1.89 11.71
CA TRP A 397 3.84 -2.06 13.09
C TRP A 397 5.04 -2.16 14.02
N TYR A 398 4.88 -1.66 15.22
CA TYR A 398 5.92 -1.72 16.25
C TYR A 398 6.29 -3.18 16.63
N VAL A 399 5.31 -4.10 16.75
CA VAL A 399 5.57 -5.51 17.05
C VAL A 399 6.45 -6.19 15.99
N ASP A 400 6.25 -5.87 14.72
CA ASP A 400 7.04 -6.42 13.61
C ASP A 400 8.49 -5.91 13.65
N ASP A 401 8.67 -4.64 14.03
CA ASP A 401 10.00 -4.07 14.20
C ASP A 401 10.74 -4.60 15.44
N LEU A 402 10.01 -4.91 16.53
CA LEU A 402 10.56 -5.64 17.68
C LEU A 402 11.07 -7.05 17.30
N LEU A 403 10.27 -7.79 16.51
CA LEU A 403 10.67 -9.10 16.02
C LEU A 403 11.89 -8.99 15.09
N SER A 404 11.86 -8.03 14.16
CA SER A 404 12.97 -7.75 13.26
C SER A 404 14.25 -7.39 14.01
N TYR A 405 14.15 -6.54 15.03
CA TYR A 405 15.28 -6.22 15.91
C TYR A 405 15.83 -7.44 16.63
N THR A 406 14.95 -8.31 17.14
CA THR A 406 15.34 -9.57 17.80
C THR A 406 16.13 -10.47 16.86
N VAL A 407 15.69 -10.60 15.60
CA VAL A 407 16.43 -11.34 14.57
C VAL A 407 17.82 -10.73 14.36
N CYS A 408 17.93 -9.40 14.26
CA CYS A 408 19.23 -8.74 14.13
C CYS A 408 20.15 -9.06 15.31
N LEU A 409 19.64 -9.05 16.54
CA LEU A 409 20.43 -9.40 17.73
C LEU A 409 20.94 -10.84 17.66
N ILE A 410 20.08 -11.80 17.35
CA ILE A 410 20.44 -13.22 17.27
C ILE A 410 21.55 -13.44 16.21
N VAL A 411 21.37 -12.87 15.03
CA VAL A 411 22.33 -13.06 13.92
C VAL A 411 23.66 -12.39 14.22
N THR A 412 23.66 -11.17 14.75
CA THR A 412 24.93 -10.44 15.03
C THR A 412 25.71 -11.06 16.19
N VAL A 413 25.03 -11.59 17.23
CA VAL A 413 25.70 -12.31 18.32
C VAL A 413 26.25 -13.68 17.87
N SER A 414 25.52 -14.36 16.98
CA SER A 414 25.97 -15.67 16.47
C SER A 414 27.15 -15.58 15.51
N SER A 415 27.45 -14.38 15.00
CA SER A 415 28.54 -14.13 14.04
C SER A 415 29.81 -13.57 14.70
N SER A 416 29.75 -13.26 16.01
CA SER A 416 30.88 -12.80 16.86
C SER A 416 31.49 -13.98 17.63
#